data_4de3d13c81104714529fa2dcdda41def
#
_entry.id   4de3d13c81104714529fa2dcdda41def
#
_cell.length_a   1.000
_cell.length_b   1.000
_cell.length_c   1.000
_cell.angle_alpha   90.00
_cell.angle_beta   90.00
_cell.angle_gamma   90.00
#
_symmetry.space_group_name_H-M   'P 1'
#
loop_
_entity.id
_entity.type
_entity.pdbx_description
1 polymer ?
#
loop_
_entity_poly.entity_id
_entity_poly.type
_entity_poly.pdbx_seq_one_letter_code
_entity_poly.pdbx_strand_id
1 'polypeptide(L)'
;MSNRSSATAIGFRSALEEFEAAWDNSDHTRFTLPAVQVNSVLAKSYTTSFPIRLTRDMLWDMELQKAWDPATFIPYVVSAGRSWGRHRLHDGSERFFRASEQLGWIAADRGTVLEEVSIDHAGYRILFLGRESMEGDGGRLRASNFQPLFHVEHAAGGSVDDPLNLWRIVILTLEWDEHYTEPFKEMVRQGLLPGSLEIYIERRFHCDLKRRAA
;
A
#
# COMPACT_ATOMS: atom_id res chain seq x y z
N MET A 1 -31.51 -8.61 27.19
CA MET A 1 -30.83 -7.31 27.03
C MET A 1 -29.42 -7.58 26.51
N SER A 2 -29.28 -7.44 25.19
CA SER A 2 -28.03 -7.79 24.49
C SER A 2 -27.05 -6.60 24.58
N ASN A 3 -26.00 -6.78 25.33
CA ASN A 3 -24.90 -5.83 25.45
C ASN A 3 -24.07 -5.87 24.15
N ARG A 4 -24.48 -5.11 23.15
CA ARG A 4 -23.62 -4.84 21.98
C ARG A 4 -22.50 -3.95 22.49
N SER A 5 -21.34 -4.56 22.74
CA SER A 5 -20.09 -3.86 22.91
C SER A 5 -19.90 -2.99 21.66
N SER A 6 -20.10 -1.71 21.83
CA SER A 6 -19.81 -0.68 20.84
C SER A 6 -18.28 -0.70 20.64
N ALA A 7 -17.81 -1.44 19.65
CA ALA A 7 -16.46 -1.27 19.17
C ALA A 7 -16.36 0.18 18.68
N THR A 8 -15.71 1.04 19.45
CA THR A 8 -15.46 2.44 19.12
C THR A 8 -14.79 2.44 17.75
N ALA A 9 -15.43 3.04 16.75
CA ALA A 9 -14.89 3.13 15.41
C ALA A 9 -13.55 3.88 15.50
N ILE A 10 -12.47 3.16 15.26
CA ILE A 10 -11.10 3.67 15.29
C ILE A 10 -10.94 4.57 14.08
N GLY A 11 -10.82 5.90 14.28
CA GLY A 11 -10.55 6.88 13.24
C GLY A 11 -9.10 6.74 12.71
N PHE A 12 -8.77 7.49 11.64
CA PHE A 12 -7.42 7.49 11.06
C PHE A 12 -6.33 7.77 12.10
N ARG A 13 -6.61 8.65 13.07
CA ARG A 13 -5.67 8.98 14.14
C ARG A 13 -5.23 7.74 14.94
N SER A 14 -6.16 6.87 15.30
CA SER A 14 -5.83 5.67 16.07
C SER A 14 -5.05 4.64 15.24
N ALA A 15 -5.38 4.52 13.94
CA ALA A 15 -4.58 3.70 13.03
C ALA A 15 -3.16 4.25 12.87
N LEU A 16 -3.01 5.58 12.85
CA LEU A 16 -1.71 6.23 12.81
C LEU A 16 -0.92 6.01 14.11
N GLU A 17 -1.56 6.12 15.28
CA GLU A 17 -0.94 5.84 16.57
C GLU A 17 -0.41 4.38 16.64
N GLU A 18 -1.16 3.42 16.12
CA GLU A 18 -0.72 2.03 16.01
C GLU A 18 0.49 1.88 15.08
N PHE A 19 0.44 2.51 13.89
CA PHE A 19 1.54 2.50 12.93
C PHE A 19 2.81 3.09 13.54
N GLU A 20 2.71 4.27 14.17
CA GLU A 20 3.88 4.97 14.76
C GLU A 20 4.43 4.18 15.95
N ALA A 21 3.59 3.55 16.77
CA ALA A 21 4.04 2.69 17.86
C ALA A 21 4.87 1.49 17.32
N ALA A 22 4.43 0.88 16.23
CA ALA A 22 5.20 -0.16 15.56
C ALA A 22 6.49 0.40 14.92
N TRP A 23 6.42 1.59 14.33
CA TRP A 23 7.57 2.27 13.74
C TRP A 23 8.66 2.60 14.76
N ASP A 24 8.29 3.03 15.96
CA ASP A 24 9.21 3.43 17.02
C ASP A 24 9.83 2.23 17.77
N ASN A 25 9.28 1.02 17.59
CA ASN A 25 9.85 -0.18 18.19
C ASN A 25 11.17 -0.57 17.50
N SER A 26 12.28 -0.57 18.25
CA SER A 26 13.63 -0.86 17.75
C SER A 26 13.80 -2.28 17.22
N ASP A 27 13.00 -3.22 17.69
CA ASP A 27 13.09 -4.63 17.30
C ASP A 27 12.49 -4.88 15.91
N HIS A 28 11.60 -3.99 15.46
CA HIS A 28 10.98 -4.12 14.15
C HIS A 28 11.89 -3.66 13.04
N THR A 29 11.81 -4.36 11.90
CA THR A 29 12.49 -3.96 10.67
C THR A 29 11.68 -2.88 9.98
N ARG A 30 12.21 -1.65 9.91
CA ARG A 30 11.51 -0.50 9.34
C ARG A 30 12.37 0.27 8.36
N PHE A 31 11.75 0.82 7.33
CA PHE A 31 12.45 1.64 6.35
C PHE A 31 11.49 2.55 5.59
N THR A 32 12.06 3.65 5.11
CA THR A 32 11.39 4.58 4.20
C THR A 32 11.98 4.41 2.82
N LEU A 33 11.15 4.28 1.80
CA LEU A 33 11.64 4.30 0.42
C LEU A 33 11.94 5.73 -0.02
N PRO A 34 12.97 5.95 -0.85
CA PRO A 34 13.17 7.24 -1.50
C PRO A 34 11.90 7.67 -2.24
N ALA A 35 11.53 8.94 -2.09
CA ALA A 35 10.37 9.50 -2.76
C ALA A 35 10.48 9.34 -4.29
N VAL A 36 9.48 8.73 -4.92
CA VAL A 36 9.42 8.62 -6.37
C VAL A 36 8.83 9.91 -6.95
N GLN A 37 9.67 10.67 -7.66
CA GLN A 37 9.25 11.86 -8.42
C GLN A 37 8.56 11.40 -9.70
N VAL A 38 7.24 11.18 -9.63
CA VAL A 38 6.47 10.45 -10.64
C VAL A 38 6.69 10.98 -12.07
N ASN A 39 6.51 12.28 -12.28
CA ASN A 39 6.66 12.89 -13.60
C ASN A 39 8.11 12.90 -14.10
N SER A 40 9.07 13.04 -13.21
CA SER A 40 10.49 12.99 -13.53
C SER A 40 10.91 11.60 -14.01
N VAL A 41 10.50 10.56 -13.27
CA VAL A 41 10.77 9.17 -13.64
C VAL A 41 10.04 8.80 -14.94
N LEU A 42 8.78 9.21 -15.10
CA LEU A 42 8.03 8.99 -16.33
C LEU A 42 8.75 9.58 -17.55
N ALA A 43 9.16 10.84 -17.48
CA ALA A 43 9.85 11.53 -18.56
C ALA A 43 11.22 10.92 -18.89
N LYS A 44 11.96 10.46 -17.87
CA LYS A 44 13.29 9.90 -18.02
C LYS A 44 13.27 8.45 -18.51
N SER A 45 12.45 7.61 -17.93
CA SER A 45 12.54 6.16 -18.06
C SER A 45 11.51 5.54 -18.99
N TYR A 46 10.54 6.32 -19.50
CA TYR A 46 9.45 5.79 -20.33
C TYR A 46 9.23 6.57 -21.63
N THR A 47 8.62 5.89 -22.58
CA THR A 47 8.04 6.49 -23.79
C THR A 47 6.54 6.22 -23.84
N THR A 48 5.77 7.21 -24.28
CA THR A 48 4.33 7.18 -24.45
C THR A 48 3.96 7.70 -25.82
N SER A 49 2.79 7.33 -26.34
CA SER A 49 2.29 7.80 -27.65
C SER A 49 1.96 9.30 -27.69
N PHE A 50 1.78 9.92 -26.52
CA PHE A 50 1.56 11.36 -26.35
C PHE A 50 2.10 11.79 -24.98
N PRO A 51 2.36 13.10 -24.76
CA PRO A 51 2.84 13.59 -23.47
C PRO A 51 1.85 13.30 -22.34
N ILE A 52 2.32 12.65 -21.28
CA ILE A 52 1.55 12.36 -20.07
C ILE A 52 2.20 13.07 -18.89
N ARG A 53 1.37 13.70 -18.07
CA ARG A 53 1.76 14.28 -16.79
C ARG A 53 0.70 13.93 -15.76
N LEU A 54 1.13 13.39 -14.62
CA LEU A 54 0.24 13.07 -13.52
C LEU A 54 0.14 14.26 -12.59
N THR A 55 -1.05 14.46 -12.02
CA THR A 55 -1.26 15.34 -10.88
C THR A 55 -1.22 14.53 -9.57
N ARG A 56 -1.11 15.23 -8.43
CA ARG A 56 -1.21 14.59 -7.12
C ARG A 56 -2.55 13.88 -6.93
N ASP A 57 -3.64 14.44 -7.44
CA ASP A 57 -4.95 13.81 -7.36
C ASP A 57 -5.04 12.53 -8.20
N MET A 58 -4.37 12.48 -9.35
CA MET A 58 -4.28 11.23 -10.14
C MET A 58 -3.44 10.16 -9.43
N LEU A 59 -2.34 10.56 -8.79
CA LEU A 59 -1.56 9.65 -7.96
C LEU A 59 -2.39 9.14 -6.79
N TRP A 60 -3.16 10.02 -6.15
CA TRP A 60 -4.06 9.65 -5.07
C TRP A 60 -5.17 8.70 -5.51
N ASP A 61 -5.78 8.94 -6.65
CA ASP A 61 -6.77 8.05 -7.25
C ASP A 61 -6.18 6.65 -7.50
N MET A 62 -4.95 6.56 -8.01
CA MET A 62 -4.24 5.29 -8.16
C MET A 62 -4.05 4.58 -6.81
N GLU A 63 -3.62 5.29 -5.77
CA GLU A 63 -3.41 4.71 -4.44
C GLU A 63 -4.73 4.17 -3.85
N LEU A 64 -5.85 4.88 -4.04
CA LEU A 64 -7.17 4.44 -3.60
C LEU A 64 -7.64 3.18 -4.35
N GLN A 65 -7.46 3.13 -5.67
CA GLN A 65 -7.83 1.97 -6.49
C GLN A 65 -6.97 0.76 -6.11
N LYS A 66 -5.66 0.92 -5.97
CA LYS A 66 -4.73 -0.13 -5.54
C LYS A 66 -5.06 -0.65 -4.15
N ALA A 67 -5.44 0.24 -3.23
CA ALA A 67 -5.82 -0.15 -1.88
C ALA A 67 -7.06 -1.05 -1.88
N TRP A 68 -8.04 -0.75 -2.74
CA TRP A 68 -9.29 -1.51 -2.85
C TRP A 68 -9.16 -2.79 -3.68
N ASP A 69 -8.43 -2.75 -4.79
CA ASP A 69 -8.24 -3.86 -5.73
C ASP A 69 -6.74 -4.15 -5.97
N PRO A 70 -6.06 -4.77 -5.00
CA PRO A 70 -4.63 -5.06 -5.13
C PRO A 70 -4.33 -6.07 -6.23
N ALA A 71 -5.22 -7.02 -6.53
CA ALA A 71 -4.99 -8.02 -7.57
C ALA A 71 -4.87 -7.40 -8.96
N THR A 72 -5.58 -6.31 -9.22
CA THR A 72 -5.45 -5.55 -10.47
C THR A 72 -4.20 -4.69 -10.52
N PHE A 73 -3.84 -4.02 -9.41
CA PHE A 73 -2.77 -3.01 -9.43
C PHE A 73 -1.38 -3.52 -9.04
N ILE A 74 -1.30 -4.64 -8.34
CA ILE A 74 -0.03 -5.29 -7.99
C ILE A 74 -0.07 -6.81 -8.28
N PRO A 75 -0.42 -7.24 -9.52
CA PRO A 75 -0.63 -8.65 -9.86
C PRO A 75 0.65 -9.50 -9.74
N TYR A 76 1.82 -8.86 -9.76
CA TYR A 76 3.13 -9.50 -9.55
C TYR A 76 3.37 -9.89 -8.07
N VAL A 77 2.62 -9.31 -7.14
CA VAL A 77 2.64 -9.67 -5.71
C VAL A 77 1.36 -10.39 -5.30
N VAL A 78 0.20 -9.87 -5.72
CA VAL A 78 -1.12 -10.35 -5.31
C VAL A 78 -1.77 -11.15 -6.41
N SER A 79 -2.00 -12.45 -6.18
CA SER A 79 -2.68 -13.33 -7.15
C SER A 79 -4.20 -13.31 -7.02
N ALA A 80 -4.73 -13.04 -5.82
CA ALA A 80 -6.14 -12.90 -5.52
C ALA A 80 -6.33 -11.95 -4.35
N GLY A 81 -7.43 -11.21 -4.33
CA GLY A 81 -7.73 -10.30 -3.24
C GLY A 81 -9.22 -9.96 -3.18
N ARG A 82 -9.69 -9.62 -2.01
CA ARG A 82 -11.02 -9.07 -1.77
C ARG A 82 -10.97 -7.99 -0.72
N SER A 83 -11.81 -6.96 -0.88
CA SER A 83 -11.99 -5.88 0.08
C SER A 83 -13.45 -5.79 0.48
N TRP A 84 -13.73 -5.48 1.76
CA TRP A 84 -15.11 -5.39 2.26
C TRP A 84 -15.22 -4.41 3.42
N GLY A 85 -16.47 -4.11 3.84
CA GLY A 85 -16.75 -3.30 5.02
C GLY A 85 -16.34 -1.84 4.90
N ARG A 86 -16.28 -1.29 3.66
CA ARG A 86 -15.90 0.11 3.44
C ARG A 86 -16.95 1.04 4.03
N HIS A 87 -16.52 1.94 4.89
CA HIS A 87 -17.37 2.94 5.49
C HIS A 87 -16.58 4.20 5.85
N ARG A 88 -17.27 5.34 5.83
CA ARG A 88 -16.73 6.63 6.23
C ARG A 88 -16.94 6.84 7.72
N LEU A 89 -15.93 7.35 8.40
CA LEU A 89 -15.94 7.64 9.82
C LEU A 89 -16.34 9.11 10.09
N HIS A 90 -16.64 9.43 11.34
CA HIS A 90 -17.07 10.79 11.74
C HIS A 90 -16.01 11.86 11.53
N ASP A 91 -14.72 11.49 11.57
CA ASP A 91 -13.59 12.38 11.30
C ASP A 91 -13.35 12.61 9.79
N GLY A 92 -14.20 12.05 8.93
CA GLY A 92 -14.10 12.15 7.48
C GLY A 92 -13.15 11.14 6.83
N SER A 93 -12.43 10.37 7.64
CA SER A 93 -11.60 9.25 7.14
C SER A 93 -12.45 8.09 6.67
N GLU A 94 -11.84 7.16 5.94
CA GLU A 94 -12.49 5.90 5.55
C GLU A 94 -11.73 4.70 6.12
N ARG A 95 -12.44 3.61 6.30
CA ARG A 95 -11.91 2.34 6.75
C ARG A 95 -12.53 1.20 5.98
N PHE A 96 -11.74 0.16 5.71
CA PHE A 96 -12.19 -1.11 5.18
C PHE A 96 -11.22 -2.23 5.54
N PHE A 97 -11.59 -3.47 5.20
CA PHE A 97 -10.76 -4.65 5.41
C PHE A 97 -10.38 -5.27 4.07
N ARG A 98 -9.21 -5.90 4.04
CA ARG A 98 -8.69 -6.56 2.87
C ARG A 98 -8.08 -7.91 3.23
N ALA A 99 -8.36 -8.94 2.43
CA ALA A 99 -7.66 -10.21 2.44
C ALA A 99 -7.08 -10.46 1.05
N SER A 100 -5.83 -10.87 0.96
CA SER A 100 -5.15 -11.12 -0.31
C SER A 100 -4.17 -12.27 -0.21
N GLU A 101 -4.04 -13.04 -1.31
CA GLU A 101 -2.99 -14.04 -1.48
C GLU A 101 -1.75 -13.35 -2.05
N GLN A 102 -0.72 -13.22 -1.23
CA GLN A 102 0.50 -12.49 -1.56
C GLN A 102 1.72 -13.39 -1.69
N LEU A 103 2.64 -12.98 -2.55
CA LEU A 103 4.00 -13.49 -2.59
C LEU A 103 4.78 -12.96 -1.38
N GLY A 104 5.56 -13.81 -0.73
CA GLY A 104 6.45 -13.44 0.35
C GLY A 104 7.57 -12.49 -0.10
N TRP A 105 8.07 -11.69 0.82
CA TRP A 105 9.09 -10.68 0.51
C TRP A 105 10.49 -11.27 0.37
N ILE A 106 10.79 -12.38 1.04
CA ILE A 106 12.09 -13.04 0.98
C ILE A 106 12.00 -14.36 0.22
N ALA A 107 10.98 -15.17 0.53
CA ALA A 107 10.79 -16.48 -0.06
C ALA A 107 9.69 -16.44 -1.13
N ALA A 108 9.78 -17.37 -2.10
CA ALA A 108 8.76 -17.51 -3.14
C ALA A 108 7.44 -18.14 -2.65
N ASP A 109 7.29 -18.27 -1.34
CA ASP A 109 6.06 -18.75 -0.72
C ASP A 109 4.91 -17.75 -0.91
N ARG A 110 3.69 -18.26 -0.95
CA ARG A 110 2.47 -17.47 -1.01
C ARG A 110 1.60 -17.77 0.20
N GLY A 111 0.86 -16.77 0.62
CA GLY A 111 -0.07 -16.95 1.72
C GLY A 111 -1.04 -15.80 1.87
N THR A 112 -2.02 -16.02 2.74
CA THR A 112 -3.05 -15.03 3.04
C THR A 112 -2.48 -13.92 3.91
N VAL A 113 -2.57 -12.69 3.44
CA VAL A 113 -2.34 -11.45 4.19
C VAL A 113 -3.68 -10.80 4.49
N LEU A 114 -3.86 -10.39 5.74
CA LEU A 114 -5.05 -9.67 6.21
C LEU A 114 -4.65 -8.27 6.63
N GLU A 115 -5.38 -7.27 6.15
CA GLU A 115 -5.08 -5.87 6.41
C GLU A 115 -6.35 -5.09 6.76
N GLU A 116 -6.23 -4.29 7.79
CA GLU A 116 -7.16 -3.20 8.06
C GLU A 116 -6.62 -1.95 7.39
N VAL A 117 -7.43 -1.34 6.51
CA VAL A 117 -7.02 -0.19 5.72
C VAL A 117 -7.73 1.05 6.24
N SER A 118 -6.95 2.09 6.54
CA SER A 118 -7.44 3.39 6.97
C SER A 118 -6.97 4.48 6.02
N ILE A 119 -7.89 5.37 5.60
CA ILE A 119 -7.65 6.40 4.59
C ILE A 119 -7.91 7.77 5.17
N ASP A 120 -6.91 8.65 5.09
CA ASP A 120 -7.03 10.09 5.30
C ASP A 120 -7.02 10.80 3.95
N HIS A 121 -8.20 11.18 3.47
CA HIS A 121 -8.33 11.90 2.19
C HIS A 121 -7.73 13.31 2.24
N ALA A 122 -7.81 13.99 3.38
CA ALA A 122 -7.29 15.34 3.54
C ALA A 122 -5.75 15.36 3.54
N GLY A 123 -5.13 14.35 4.16
CA GLY A 123 -3.68 14.18 4.21
C GLY A 123 -3.10 13.38 3.05
N TYR A 124 -3.93 12.86 2.12
CA TYR A 124 -3.48 11.98 1.03
C TYR A 124 -2.67 10.78 1.54
N ARG A 125 -3.14 10.12 2.60
CA ARG A 125 -2.44 9.02 3.28
C ARG A 125 -3.33 7.79 3.42
N ILE A 126 -2.73 6.61 3.23
CA ILE A 126 -3.36 5.31 3.47
C ILE A 126 -2.45 4.50 4.39
N LEU A 127 -3.03 3.92 5.42
CA LEU A 127 -2.38 2.97 6.31
C LEU A 127 -2.96 1.57 6.06
N PHE A 128 -2.08 0.61 5.88
CA PHE A 128 -2.38 -0.81 5.80
C PHE A 128 -1.81 -1.46 7.06
N LEU A 129 -2.68 -1.88 7.98
CA LEU A 129 -2.28 -2.50 9.24
C LEU A 129 -2.49 -4.01 9.15
N GLY A 130 -1.41 -4.78 9.12
CA GLY A 130 -1.44 -6.24 9.10
C GLY A 130 -2.16 -6.80 10.32
N ARG A 131 -2.98 -7.84 10.11
CA ARG A 131 -3.77 -8.49 11.16
C ARG A 131 -3.55 -10.00 11.14
N GLU A 132 -3.41 -10.62 12.31
CA GLU A 132 -3.35 -12.10 12.43
C GLU A 132 -4.70 -12.74 12.09
N SER A 133 -5.78 -12.08 12.44
CA SER A 133 -7.12 -12.56 12.13
C SER A 133 -8.14 -11.43 12.12
N MET A 134 -9.21 -11.61 11.37
CA MET A 134 -10.35 -10.69 11.33
C MET A 134 -11.65 -11.41 10.97
N GLU A 135 -12.78 -10.80 11.27
CA GLU A 135 -14.07 -11.30 10.85
C GLU A 135 -14.34 -10.95 9.38
N GLY A 136 -14.74 -11.94 8.60
CA GLY A 136 -15.20 -11.79 7.22
C GLY A 136 -16.62 -12.28 7.05
N ASP A 137 -17.21 -12.13 5.87
CA ASP A 137 -18.59 -12.50 5.59
C ASP A 137 -18.88 -14.00 5.81
N GLY A 138 -17.85 -14.85 5.71
CA GLY A 138 -17.94 -16.31 5.88
C GLY A 138 -17.40 -16.82 7.22
N GLY A 139 -17.12 -15.95 8.20
CA GLY A 139 -16.53 -16.29 9.48
C GLY A 139 -15.11 -15.74 9.65
N ARG A 140 -14.43 -16.20 10.69
CA ARG A 140 -13.11 -15.72 11.07
C ARG A 140 -12.04 -16.15 10.07
N LEU A 141 -11.34 -15.18 9.50
CA LEU A 141 -10.18 -15.37 8.65
C LEU A 141 -8.89 -15.31 9.49
N ARG A 142 -7.86 -16.00 9.03
CA ARG A 142 -6.52 -15.97 9.64
C ARG A 142 -5.47 -15.69 8.57
N ALA A 143 -4.48 -14.88 8.90
CA ALA A 143 -3.29 -14.71 8.10
C ALA A 143 -2.44 -15.99 8.11
N SER A 144 -1.71 -16.22 7.03
CA SER A 144 -0.74 -17.31 6.95
C SER A 144 0.58 -16.91 7.64
N ASN A 145 1.30 -17.89 8.19
CA ASN A 145 2.57 -17.66 8.91
C ASN A 145 3.81 -17.75 7.99
N PHE A 146 3.69 -17.39 6.72
CA PHE A 146 4.80 -17.48 5.76
C PHE A 146 5.77 -16.31 5.85
N GLN A 147 5.37 -15.23 6.49
CA GLN A 147 6.18 -14.03 6.80
C GLN A 147 5.63 -13.32 8.03
N PRO A 148 6.42 -12.45 8.70
CA PRO A 148 5.92 -11.61 9.77
C PRO A 148 4.79 -10.70 9.30
N LEU A 149 3.94 -10.27 10.21
CA LEU A 149 2.99 -9.19 9.95
C LEU A 149 3.76 -7.90 9.62
N PHE A 150 3.11 -7.01 8.91
CA PHE A 150 3.71 -5.73 8.53
C PHE A 150 2.65 -4.65 8.45
N HIS A 151 3.10 -3.42 8.62
CA HIS A 151 2.30 -2.23 8.38
C HIS A 151 2.94 -1.40 7.27
N VAL A 152 2.12 -0.82 6.42
CA VAL A 152 2.58 0.03 5.32
C VAL A 152 1.82 1.33 5.34
N GLU A 153 2.54 2.43 5.12
CA GLU A 153 1.97 3.71 4.80
C GLU A 153 2.29 4.08 3.36
N HIS A 154 1.27 4.44 2.61
CA HIS A 154 1.39 5.09 1.31
C HIS A 154 0.87 6.52 1.40
N ALA A 155 1.56 7.45 0.73
CA ALA A 155 1.09 8.81 0.63
C ALA A 155 1.37 9.42 -0.75
N ALA A 156 0.45 10.27 -1.19
CA ALA A 156 0.63 11.12 -2.36
C ALA A 156 1.07 12.51 -1.91
N GLY A 157 2.38 12.74 -1.90
CA GLY A 157 3.00 14.01 -1.52
C GLY A 157 3.29 14.92 -2.72
N GLY A 158 4.16 15.89 -2.49
CA GLY A 158 4.59 16.85 -3.49
C GLY A 158 3.56 17.94 -3.80
N SER A 159 3.78 18.67 -4.89
CA SER A 159 2.84 19.67 -5.38
C SER A 159 1.75 19.04 -6.26
N VAL A 160 0.75 19.83 -6.64
CA VAL A 160 -0.33 19.38 -7.53
C VAL A 160 0.24 18.83 -8.84
N ASP A 161 1.23 19.50 -9.41
CA ASP A 161 1.79 19.18 -10.74
C ASP A 161 3.07 18.33 -10.68
N ASP A 162 3.68 18.17 -9.51
CA ASP A 162 4.87 17.33 -9.29
C ASP A 162 4.64 16.38 -8.11
N PRO A 163 3.83 15.33 -8.33
CA PRO A 163 3.48 14.39 -7.28
C PRO A 163 4.65 13.49 -6.88
N LEU A 164 4.72 13.21 -5.58
CA LEU A 164 5.66 12.28 -4.98
C LEU A 164 4.92 11.06 -4.45
N ASN A 165 5.32 9.87 -4.90
CA ASN A 165 4.84 8.63 -4.29
C ASN A 165 5.76 8.27 -3.12
N LEU A 166 5.17 8.17 -1.93
CA LEU A 166 5.87 8.03 -0.66
C LEU A 166 5.43 6.74 0.04
N TRP A 167 6.41 5.98 0.56
CA TRP A 167 6.15 4.73 1.28
C TRP A 167 6.98 4.65 2.55
N ARG A 168 6.34 4.24 3.65
CA ARG A 168 6.99 3.77 4.87
C ARG A 168 6.51 2.35 5.17
N ILE A 169 7.42 1.48 5.56
CA ILE A 169 7.13 0.07 5.81
C ILE A 169 7.74 -0.31 7.15
N VAL A 170 6.96 -0.98 7.99
CA VAL A 170 7.43 -1.61 9.21
C VAL A 170 6.99 -3.06 9.24
N ILE A 171 7.95 -3.96 9.40
CA ILE A 171 7.75 -5.39 9.50
C ILE A 171 7.89 -5.76 10.97
N LEU A 172 6.88 -6.43 11.52
CA LEU A 172 6.78 -6.73 12.94
C LEU A 172 7.67 -7.93 13.30
N THR A 173 8.98 -7.78 13.09
CA THR A 173 10.01 -8.75 13.45
C THR A 173 10.28 -8.72 14.94
N LEU A 174 10.88 -9.78 15.48
CA LEU A 174 11.33 -9.84 16.88
C LEU A 174 12.72 -9.24 17.10
N GLU A 175 13.44 -9.03 16.00
CA GLU A 175 14.72 -8.37 15.92
C GLU A 175 14.88 -7.77 14.51
N TRP A 176 15.75 -6.78 14.38
CA TRP A 176 16.05 -6.18 13.08
C TRP A 176 16.61 -7.21 12.11
N ASP A 177 16.00 -7.34 10.93
CA ASP A 177 16.45 -8.23 9.86
C ASP A 177 16.55 -7.49 8.51
N GLU A 178 17.78 -7.22 8.08
CA GLU A 178 18.07 -6.48 6.86
C GLU A 178 17.58 -7.20 5.59
N HIS A 179 17.43 -8.53 5.59
CA HIS A 179 16.97 -9.28 4.42
C HIS A 179 15.61 -8.81 3.92
N TYR A 180 14.75 -8.31 4.81
CA TYR A 180 13.45 -7.75 4.42
C TYR A 180 13.55 -6.44 3.65
N THR A 181 14.68 -5.75 3.66
CA THR A 181 14.87 -4.49 2.93
C THR A 181 15.38 -4.70 1.49
N GLU A 182 15.99 -5.85 1.19
CA GLU A 182 16.65 -6.10 -0.10
C GLU A 182 15.73 -6.01 -1.33
N PRO A 183 14.49 -6.59 -1.32
CA PRO A 183 13.59 -6.47 -2.47
C PRO A 183 13.27 -5.02 -2.83
N PHE A 184 13.19 -4.15 -1.82
CA PHE A 184 12.90 -2.74 -1.99
C PHE A 184 14.13 -1.94 -2.43
N LYS A 185 15.33 -2.31 -1.96
CA LYS A 185 16.59 -1.74 -2.46
C LYS A 185 16.75 -2.02 -3.96
N GLU A 186 16.39 -3.23 -4.42
CA GLU A 186 16.42 -3.56 -5.85
C GLU A 186 15.42 -2.72 -6.64
N MET A 187 14.19 -2.59 -6.17
CA MET A 187 13.17 -1.74 -6.79
C MET A 187 13.66 -0.29 -6.96
N VAL A 188 14.31 0.27 -5.93
CA VAL A 188 14.87 1.61 -5.95
C VAL A 188 16.03 1.73 -6.97
N ARG A 189 16.92 0.73 -7.04
CA ARG A 189 18.03 0.69 -7.99
C ARG A 189 17.58 0.71 -9.44
N GLN A 190 16.46 0.10 -9.76
CA GLN A 190 15.89 0.11 -11.11
C GLN A 190 15.48 1.51 -11.55
N GLY A 191 15.15 2.42 -10.64
CA GLY A 191 14.79 3.81 -10.95
C GLY A 191 13.55 3.92 -11.84
N LEU A 192 12.65 2.96 -11.76
CA LEU A 192 11.40 2.88 -12.50
C LEU A 192 10.20 3.33 -11.64
N LEU A 193 9.07 3.55 -12.28
CA LEU A 193 7.81 3.72 -11.57
C LEU A 193 7.44 2.39 -10.87
N PRO A 194 6.78 2.44 -9.70
CA PRO A 194 6.09 1.27 -9.16
C PRO A 194 5.13 0.70 -10.20
N GLY A 195 5.08 -0.64 -10.33
CA GLY A 195 4.25 -1.29 -11.33
C GLY A 195 2.75 -0.93 -11.26
N SER A 196 2.25 -0.57 -10.07
CA SER A 196 0.89 -0.05 -9.91
C SER A 196 0.66 1.27 -10.65
N LEU A 197 1.67 2.14 -10.69
CA LEU A 197 1.62 3.39 -11.46
C LEU A 197 1.69 3.11 -12.95
N GLU A 198 2.51 2.16 -13.41
CA GLU A 198 2.55 1.74 -14.81
C GLU A 198 1.15 1.28 -15.26
N ILE A 199 0.53 0.37 -14.51
CA ILE A 199 -0.82 -0.15 -14.78
C ILE A 199 -1.87 0.98 -14.76
N TYR A 200 -1.80 1.89 -13.80
CA TYR A 200 -2.71 3.02 -13.71
C TYR A 200 -2.60 3.93 -14.93
N ILE A 201 -1.39 4.28 -15.35
CA ILE A 201 -1.13 5.13 -16.51
C ILE A 201 -1.72 4.49 -17.79
N GLU A 202 -1.41 3.22 -18.04
CA GLU A 202 -1.92 2.52 -19.21
C GLU A 202 -3.46 2.48 -19.26
N ARG A 203 -4.09 2.18 -18.12
CA ARG A 203 -5.55 2.13 -18.01
C ARG A 203 -6.20 3.49 -18.10
N ARG A 204 -5.65 4.50 -17.43
CA ARG A 204 -6.23 5.84 -17.33
C ARG A 204 -6.15 6.62 -18.65
N PHE A 205 -5.04 6.43 -19.36
CA PHE A 205 -4.75 7.17 -20.58
C PHE A 205 -4.94 6.33 -21.85
N HIS A 206 -5.30 5.05 -21.71
CA HIS A 206 -5.47 4.11 -22.84
C HIS A 206 -4.26 4.11 -23.78
N CYS A 207 -3.06 4.01 -23.22
CA CYS A 207 -1.79 4.07 -23.94
C CYS A 207 -0.88 2.91 -23.56
N ASP A 208 0.04 2.57 -24.46
CA ASP A 208 1.15 1.68 -24.14
C ASP A 208 2.25 2.49 -23.45
N LEU A 209 2.67 2.04 -22.28
CA LEU A 209 3.80 2.58 -21.55
C LEU A 209 5.03 1.70 -21.78
N LYS A 210 6.04 2.21 -22.49
CA LYS A 210 7.25 1.44 -22.81
C LYS A 210 8.45 1.96 -22.02
N ARG A 211 9.11 1.08 -21.31
CA ARG A 211 10.37 1.39 -20.64
C ARG A 211 11.45 1.68 -21.69
N ARG A 212 12.24 2.73 -21.48
CA ARG A 212 13.39 3.03 -22.33
C ARG A 212 14.47 1.98 -22.05
N ALA A 213 15.19 1.57 -23.08
CA ALA A 213 16.42 0.78 -22.89
C ALA A 213 17.43 1.62 -22.09
N ALA A 214 18.07 0.97 -21.09
CA ALA A 214 19.11 1.57 -20.27
C ALA A 214 20.37 1.87 -21.08
#